data_9e9892fd3aff7e977bad3ed6e32146cf
#
_entry.id   9e9892fd3aff7e977bad3ed6e32146cf
#
_cell.length_a   1.000
_cell.length_b   1.000
_cell.length_c   1.000
_cell.angle_alpha   90.00
_cell.angle_beta   90.00
_cell.angle_gamma   90.00
#
_symmetry.space_group_name_H-M   'P 1'
#
loop_
_entity.id
_entity.type
_entity.pdbx_description
1 polymer ?
#
loop_
_entity_poly.entity_id
_entity_poly.type
_entity_poly.pdbx_seq_one_letter_code
_entity_poly.pdbx_strand_id
1 'polypeptide(L)'
;MEVFAACHVHSGWSYDGSWSLEALSTKFSRRGCRVLMMTEHDRGFTASRLDQYREACARASSSEILVVPGIEYSDSANRVHVLVWGPVPFLGESLPTSEMLGAVHAAGGVAVLAHPSRRDAWKTFDPSWTERLLGIETWNRKYDGWAPSKTAPALMETSGAIPFVGLDFHTERQSFPLAMALDMDEKASEETVLNCLRTRRCHPRAFGLPLNESLVRKFLPVLGMAERSRRMAASVARHSRVFARS
;
A
#
# COMPACT_ATOMS: atom_id res chain seq x y z
N MET A 1 7.16 -12.48 17.56
CA MET A 1 6.46 -11.28 18.11
C MET A 1 5.70 -10.62 16.96
N GLU A 2 4.41 -10.34 17.15
CA GLU A 2 3.61 -9.66 16.14
C GLU A 2 3.80 -8.15 16.22
N VAL A 3 4.15 -7.50 15.10
CA VAL A 3 4.26 -6.06 14.97
C VAL A 3 3.36 -5.54 13.85
N PHE A 4 2.84 -4.33 13.98
CA PHE A 4 1.98 -3.73 12.97
C PHE A 4 2.75 -2.80 12.05
N ALA A 5 2.53 -2.98 10.75
CA ALA A 5 3.07 -2.15 9.69
C ALA A 5 1.94 -1.35 9.02
N ALA A 6 2.07 -0.02 9.00
CA ALA A 6 1.28 0.82 8.11
C ALA A 6 1.92 0.78 6.73
N CYS A 7 1.13 0.45 5.71
CA CYS A 7 1.62 0.23 4.35
C CYS A 7 0.96 1.17 3.36
N HIS A 8 1.65 1.42 2.23
CA HIS A 8 1.22 2.29 1.16
C HIS A 8 0.99 3.72 1.66
N VAL A 9 2.09 4.38 1.96
CA VAL A 9 2.10 5.73 2.54
C VAL A 9 3.02 6.63 1.74
N HIS A 10 2.54 7.84 1.43
CA HIS A 10 3.25 8.87 0.68
C HIS A 10 3.59 10.05 1.59
N SER A 11 4.75 10.63 1.36
CA SER A 11 5.22 11.84 2.05
C SER A 11 5.42 13.00 1.08
N GLY A 12 6.02 14.08 1.54
CA GLY A 12 6.44 15.21 0.69
C GLY A 12 7.55 14.86 -0.32
N TRP A 13 8.01 13.62 -0.38
CA TRP A 13 8.86 13.13 -1.46
C TRP A 13 8.07 12.82 -2.73
N SER A 14 6.78 12.52 -2.62
CA SER A 14 5.84 12.44 -3.73
C SER A 14 5.32 13.82 -4.11
N TYR A 15 4.97 14.01 -5.37
CA TYR A 15 4.46 15.30 -5.89
C TYR A 15 3.10 15.71 -5.30
N ASP A 16 2.35 14.78 -4.74
CA ASP A 16 1.00 14.96 -4.18
C ASP A 16 0.90 14.64 -2.68
N GLY A 17 2.02 14.31 -2.06
CA GLY A 17 2.13 14.16 -0.61
C GLY A 17 2.53 15.47 0.08
N SER A 18 2.11 15.68 1.32
CA SER A 18 2.36 16.92 2.06
C SER A 18 2.99 16.73 3.46
N TRP A 19 3.04 15.50 3.94
CA TRP A 19 3.58 15.19 5.27
C TRP A 19 5.09 14.92 5.21
N SER A 20 5.84 15.39 6.22
CA SER A 20 7.23 14.97 6.35
C SER A 20 7.32 13.53 6.85
N LEU A 21 8.46 12.86 6.60
CA LEU A 21 8.71 11.50 7.08
C LEU A 21 8.66 11.42 8.61
N GLU A 22 9.18 12.41 9.32
CA GLU A 22 9.18 12.50 10.79
C GLU A 22 7.76 12.65 11.34
N ALA A 23 6.92 13.47 10.68
CA ALA A 23 5.52 13.62 11.08
C ALA A 23 4.73 12.33 10.88
N LEU A 24 4.96 11.61 9.78
CA LEU A 24 4.37 10.30 9.51
C LEU A 24 4.88 9.24 10.50
N SER A 25 6.18 9.19 10.75
CA SER A 25 6.80 8.32 11.74
C SER A 25 6.14 8.49 13.11
N THR A 26 6.07 9.73 13.60
CA THR A 26 5.41 10.07 14.87
C THR A 26 3.93 9.67 14.88
N LYS A 27 3.21 9.96 13.80
CA LYS A 27 1.78 9.65 13.69
C LYS A 27 1.50 8.16 13.79
N PHE A 28 2.23 7.36 13.01
CA PHE A 28 1.98 5.92 12.93
C PHE A 28 2.53 5.16 14.15
N SER A 29 3.62 5.63 14.75
CA SER A 29 4.10 5.12 16.05
C SER A 29 3.04 5.29 17.14
N ARG A 30 2.44 6.49 17.26
CA ARG A 30 1.34 6.76 18.22
C ARG A 30 0.09 5.90 17.97
N ARG A 31 -0.07 5.32 16.78
CA ARG A 31 -1.14 4.39 16.43
C ARG A 31 -0.78 2.92 16.67
N GLY A 32 0.37 2.67 17.26
CA GLY A 32 0.84 1.33 17.59
C GLY A 32 1.56 0.62 16.45
N CYS A 33 1.85 1.29 15.33
CA CYS A 33 2.69 0.71 14.28
C CYS A 33 4.16 0.75 14.71
N ARG A 34 4.89 -0.32 14.42
CA ARG A 34 6.34 -0.42 14.61
C ARG A 34 7.10 -0.39 13.29
N VAL A 35 6.38 -0.48 12.19
CA VAL A 35 6.92 -0.40 10.83
C VAL A 35 6.04 0.55 10.01
N LEU A 36 6.67 1.42 9.25
CA LEU A 36 6.04 2.32 8.29
C LEU A 36 6.63 2.01 6.91
N MET A 37 5.85 1.36 6.07
CA MET A 37 6.25 0.98 4.70
C MET A 37 5.82 2.08 3.72
N MET A 38 6.79 2.92 3.39
CA MET A 38 6.60 4.04 2.46
C MET A 38 6.54 3.54 1.01
N THR A 39 5.90 4.32 0.13
CA THR A 39 5.78 4.03 -1.30
C THR A 39 5.63 5.33 -2.07
N GLU A 40 6.72 6.08 -2.21
CA GLU A 40 6.67 7.32 -2.97
C GLU A 40 6.42 7.03 -4.47
N HIS A 41 5.75 7.94 -5.16
CA HIS A 41 5.57 7.80 -6.59
C HIS A 41 6.91 7.82 -7.33
N ASP A 42 7.04 7.01 -8.38
CA ASP A 42 8.22 6.95 -9.25
C ASP A 42 8.50 8.28 -9.97
N ARG A 43 7.45 9.03 -10.26
CA ARG A 43 7.51 10.30 -10.98
C ARG A 43 8.37 11.33 -10.25
N GLY A 44 9.38 11.82 -10.97
CA GLY A 44 10.32 12.81 -10.46
C GLY A 44 11.42 12.24 -9.57
N PHE A 45 11.54 10.91 -9.48
CA PHE A 45 12.71 10.27 -8.90
C PHE A 45 13.82 10.09 -9.93
N THR A 46 15.04 9.99 -9.41
CA THR A 46 16.27 9.59 -10.10
C THR A 46 17.00 8.62 -9.18
N ALA A 47 18.06 7.99 -9.65
CA ALA A 47 18.87 7.12 -8.79
C ALA A 47 19.40 7.87 -7.55
N SER A 48 19.98 9.07 -7.76
CA SER A 48 20.51 9.89 -6.66
C SER A 48 19.42 10.37 -5.70
N ARG A 49 18.21 10.66 -6.21
CA ARG A 49 17.08 11.04 -5.35
C ARG A 49 16.56 9.86 -4.52
N LEU A 50 16.60 8.63 -5.06
CA LEU A 50 16.27 7.43 -4.31
C LEU A 50 17.26 7.22 -3.14
N ASP A 51 18.56 7.42 -3.36
CA ASP A 51 19.56 7.31 -2.30
C ASP A 51 19.33 8.33 -1.18
N GLN A 52 19.10 9.60 -1.54
CA GLN A 52 18.75 10.65 -0.58
C GLN A 52 17.46 10.33 0.20
N TYR A 53 16.46 9.77 -0.47
CA TYR A 53 15.21 9.35 0.16
C TYR A 53 15.42 8.19 1.14
N ARG A 54 16.22 7.19 0.79
CA ARG A 54 16.59 6.09 1.71
C ARG A 54 17.27 6.61 2.96
N GLU A 55 18.22 7.53 2.82
CA GLU A 55 18.84 8.20 3.96
C GLU A 55 17.85 8.99 4.81
N ALA A 56 16.89 9.69 4.18
CA ALA A 56 15.85 10.41 4.90
C ALA A 56 14.94 9.46 5.68
N CYS A 57 14.55 8.31 5.12
CA CYS A 57 13.81 7.27 5.82
C CYS A 57 14.59 6.72 7.03
N ALA A 58 15.89 6.48 6.86
CA ALA A 58 16.76 6.04 7.95
C ALA A 58 16.79 7.07 9.09
N ARG A 59 16.91 8.37 8.78
CA ARG A 59 16.86 9.45 9.79
C ARG A 59 15.50 9.60 10.47
N ALA A 60 14.40 9.34 9.76
CA ALA A 60 13.05 9.40 10.31
C ALA A 60 12.67 8.16 11.15
N SER A 61 13.47 7.10 11.09
CA SER A 61 13.33 5.92 11.93
C SER A 61 13.77 6.21 13.37
N SER A 62 13.20 5.49 14.32
CA SER A 62 13.50 5.62 15.75
C SER A 62 13.45 4.25 16.45
N SER A 63 13.69 4.24 17.76
CA SER A 63 13.46 3.01 18.57
C SER A 63 12.00 2.55 18.57
N GLU A 64 11.08 3.45 18.26
CA GLU A 64 9.63 3.20 18.30
C GLU A 64 9.07 2.71 16.96
N ILE A 65 9.67 3.13 15.83
CA ILE A 65 9.17 2.78 14.51
C ILE A 65 10.29 2.80 13.47
N LEU A 66 10.33 1.77 12.65
CA LEU A 66 11.19 1.67 11.47
C LEU A 66 10.44 2.26 10.26
N VAL A 67 11.09 3.16 9.52
CA VAL A 67 10.59 3.68 8.24
C VAL A 67 11.31 2.95 7.11
N VAL A 68 10.57 2.13 6.38
CA VAL A 68 11.08 1.32 5.25
C VAL A 68 10.84 2.08 3.96
N PRO A 69 11.89 2.44 3.20
CA PRO A 69 11.74 3.13 1.91
C PRO A 69 11.18 2.20 0.85
N GLY A 70 10.29 2.70 0.02
CA GLY A 70 9.74 2.00 -1.13
C GLY A 70 9.24 2.97 -2.19
N ILE A 71 8.98 2.45 -3.38
CA ILE A 71 8.48 3.20 -4.53
C ILE A 71 7.20 2.56 -5.04
N GLU A 72 6.19 3.37 -5.34
CA GLU A 72 5.04 2.99 -6.13
C GLU A 72 5.34 3.32 -7.59
N TYR A 73 5.65 2.28 -8.36
CA TYR A 73 5.85 2.40 -9.80
C TYR A 73 4.52 2.33 -10.53
N SER A 74 4.39 3.12 -11.60
CA SER A 74 3.22 3.11 -12.49
C SER A 74 3.60 2.67 -13.90
N ASP A 75 2.69 1.95 -14.58
CA ASP A 75 2.82 1.69 -16.01
C ASP A 75 2.63 2.97 -16.84
N SER A 76 2.98 2.94 -18.12
CA SER A 76 2.86 4.09 -19.04
C SER A 76 1.41 4.60 -19.19
N ALA A 77 0.42 3.73 -18.99
CA ALA A 77 -1.00 4.09 -19.02
C ALA A 77 -1.49 4.65 -17.66
N ASN A 78 -0.64 4.67 -16.64
CA ASN A 78 -1.00 5.02 -15.28
C ASN A 78 -2.25 4.25 -14.79
N ARG A 79 -2.31 2.97 -15.13
CA ARG A 79 -3.40 2.06 -14.76
C ARG A 79 -2.97 1.05 -13.72
N VAL A 80 -1.87 0.35 -13.98
CA VAL A 80 -1.29 -0.62 -13.05
C VAL A 80 -0.25 0.09 -12.19
N HIS A 81 -0.38 -0.08 -10.88
CA HIS A 81 0.61 0.39 -9.92
C HIS A 81 1.16 -0.79 -9.13
N VAL A 82 2.46 -0.75 -8.85
CA VAL A 82 3.17 -1.78 -8.09
C VAL A 82 3.99 -1.14 -6.98
N LEU A 83 3.73 -1.56 -5.76
CA LEU A 83 4.51 -1.17 -4.59
C LEU A 83 5.76 -2.03 -4.53
N VAL A 84 6.91 -1.40 -4.40
CA VAL A 84 8.22 -2.07 -4.43
C VAL A 84 9.04 -1.68 -3.22
N TRP A 85 9.59 -2.67 -2.53
CA TRP A 85 10.53 -2.50 -1.41
C TRP A 85 11.76 -3.38 -1.59
N GLY A 86 12.85 -3.00 -0.94
CA GLY A 86 14.10 -3.75 -0.88
C GLY A 86 15.24 -3.13 -1.66
N PRO A 87 16.32 -3.88 -1.91
CA PRO A 87 17.56 -3.38 -2.52
C PRO A 87 17.42 -3.16 -4.04
N VAL A 88 16.27 -2.63 -4.47
CA VAL A 88 15.96 -2.40 -5.87
C VAL A 88 16.49 -1.03 -6.27
N PRO A 89 17.33 -0.92 -7.33
CA PRO A 89 17.72 0.38 -7.85
C PRO A 89 16.51 1.14 -8.40
N PHE A 90 16.65 2.44 -8.64
CA PHE A 90 15.58 3.16 -9.34
C PHE A 90 15.43 2.61 -10.76
N LEU A 91 14.24 2.13 -11.08
CA LEU A 91 13.97 1.44 -12.36
C LEU A 91 13.60 2.39 -13.50
N GLY A 92 13.38 3.68 -13.21
CA GLY A 92 12.82 4.65 -14.15
C GLY A 92 11.30 4.78 -14.04
N GLU A 93 10.74 5.73 -14.76
CA GLU A 93 9.29 5.99 -14.81
C GLU A 93 8.62 5.19 -15.94
N SER A 94 7.35 4.83 -15.74
CA SER A 94 6.47 4.32 -16.82
C SER A 94 6.93 3.02 -17.49
N LEU A 95 7.61 2.15 -16.75
CA LEU A 95 8.03 0.84 -17.27
C LEU A 95 6.85 -0.10 -17.52
N PRO A 96 6.93 -0.99 -18.52
CA PRO A 96 6.00 -2.10 -18.65
C PRO A 96 6.00 -2.96 -17.38
N THR A 97 4.82 -3.31 -16.88
CA THR A 97 4.69 -4.04 -15.59
C THR A 97 5.51 -5.33 -15.55
N SER A 98 5.55 -6.10 -16.63
CA SER A 98 6.32 -7.36 -16.69
C SER A 98 7.83 -7.14 -16.57
N GLU A 99 8.35 -6.07 -17.17
CA GLU A 99 9.77 -5.69 -17.08
C GLU A 99 10.12 -5.23 -15.67
N MET A 100 9.27 -4.36 -15.10
CA MET A 100 9.40 -3.88 -13.73
C MET A 100 9.45 -5.06 -12.74
N LEU A 101 8.47 -5.98 -12.80
CA LEU A 101 8.42 -7.14 -11.94
C LEU A 101 9.65 -8.04 -12.10
N GLY A 102 10.15 -8.18 -13.34
CA GLY A 102 11.39 -8.91 -13.62
C GLY A 102 12.61 -8.27 -12.94
N ALA A 103 12.75 -6.96 -13.05
CA ALA A 103 13.84 -6.20 -12.44
C ALA A 103 13.78 -6.24 -10.90
N VAL A 104 12.58 -6.09 -10.31
CA VAL A 104 12.37 -6.20 -8.86
C VAL A 104 12.78 -7.58 -8.36
N HIS A 105 12.31 -8.64 -9.03
CA HIS A 105 12.65 -10.01 -8.67
C HIS A 105 14.16 -10.28 -8.76
N ALA A 106 14.80 -9.86 -9.85
CA ALA A 106 16.25 -10.01 -10.05
C ALA A 106 17.08 -9.27 -8.99
N ALA A 107 16.60 -8.13 -8.50
CA ALA A 107 17.24 -7.37 -7.43
C ALA A 107 16.93 -7.92 -6.01
N GLY A 108 16.15 -8.99 -5.89
CA GLY A 108 15.72 -9.53 -4.60
C GLY A 108 14.70 -8.64 -3.86
N GLY A 109 14.02 -7.77 -4.57
CA GLY A 109 12.96 -6.92 -4.01
C GLY A 109 11.64 -7.66 -3.79
N VAL A 110 10.68 -6.93 -3.25
CA VAL A 110 9.30 -7.38 -2.99
C VAL A 110 8.35 -6.49 -3.78
N ALA A 111 7.41 -7.10 -4.51
CA ALA A 111 6.41 -6.42 -5.33
C ALA A 111 4.99 -6.75 -4.88
N VAL A 112 4.14 -5.74 -4.74
CA VAL A 112 2.71 -5.87 -4.40
C VAL A 112 1.88 -5.08 -5.41
N LEU A 113 0.87 -5.72 -6.02
CA LEU A 113 -0.08 -5.03 -6.90
C LEU A 113 -0.96 -4.10 -6.08
N ALA A 114 -0.86 -2.80 -6.34
CA ALA A 114 -1.61 -1.78 -5.62
C ALA A 114 -3.04 -1.65 -6.18
N HIS A 115 -4.00 -1.35 -5.28
CA HIS A 115 -5.39 -0.95 -5.56
C HIS A 115 -5.95 -1.43 -6.92
N PRO A 116 -6.11 -2.73 -7.16
CA PRO A 116 -6.54 -3.26 -8.46
C PRO A 116 -7.91 -2.74 -8.92
N SER A 117 -8.74 -2.20 -8.02
CA SER A 117 -10.01 -1.54 -8.33
C SER A 117 -9.86 -0.18 -9.02
N ARG A 118 -8.68 0.47 -8.90
CA ARG A 118 -8.41 1.77 -9.52
C ARG A 118 -8.36 1.63 -11.04
N ARG A 119 -9.16 2.45 -11.77
CA ARG A 119 -9.23 2.44 -13.25
C ARG A 119 -9.39 1.04 -13.86
N ASP A 120 -10.02 0.12 -13.14
CA ASP A 120 -10.17 -1.27 -13.54
C ASP A 120 -8.84 -1.98 -13.84
N ALA A 121 -7.77 -1.68 -13.10
CA ALA A 121 -6.46 -2.29 -13.29
C ALA A 121 -6.51 -3.84 -13.22
N TRP A 122 -7.44 -4.40 -12.44
CA TRP A 122 -7.68 -5.84 -12.37
C TRP A 122 -7.96 -6.50 -13.73
N LYS A 123 -8.52 -5.74 -14.70
CA LYS A 123 -8.80 -6.25 -16.06
C LYS A 123 -7.56 -6.42 -16.92
N THR A 124 -6.45 -5.77 -16.53
CA THR A 124 -5.16 -5.83 -17.23
C THR A 124 -4.18 -6.79 -16.55
N PHE A 125 -4.63 -7.50 -15.51
CA PHE A 125 -3.81 -8.45 -14.81
C PHE A 125 -3.36 -9.57 -15.75
N ASP A 126 -2.04 -9.78 -15.84
CA ASP A 126 -1.44 -10.84 -16.63
C ASP A 126 -1.05 -12.00 -15.69
N PRO A 127 -1.54 -13.23 -15.95
CA PRO A 127 -1.15 -14.40 -15.14
C PRO A 127 0.35 -14.64 -15.03
N SER A 128 1.16 -14.18 -15.98
CA SER A 128 2.62 -14.28 -15.92
C SER A 128 3.26 -13.46 -14.80
N TRP A 129 2.51 -12.54 -14.20
CA TRP A 129 3.00 -11.75 -13.06
C TRP A 129 3.00 -12.53 -11.74
N THR A 130 2.24 -13.63 -11.65
CA THR A 130 1.99 -14.37 -10.41
C THR A 130 3.24 -14.84 -9.69
N GLU A 131 4.23 -15.31 -10.44
CA GLU A 131 5.50 -15.80 -9.87
C GLU A 131 6.38 -14.70 -9.27
N ARG A 132 6.13 -13.43 -9.64
CA ARG A 132 6.93 -12.26 -9.26
C ARG A 132 6.21 -11.31 -8.32
N LEU A 133 4.90 -11.45 -8.18
CA LEU A 133 4.10 -10.70 -7.22
C LEU A 133 4.03 -11.44 -5.89
N LEU A 134 4.47 -10.80 -4.83
CA LEU A 134 4.27 -11.31 -3.47
C LEU A 134 2.82 -11.21 -3.06
N GLY A 135 2.19 -10.06 -3.29
CA GLY A 135 0.87 -9.75 -2.76
C GLY A 135 0.02 -8.88 -3.68
N ILE A 136 -1.25 -8.80 -3.33
CA ILE A 136 -2.25 -7.94 -3.98
C ILE A 136 -3.00 -7.18 -2.90
N GLU A 137 -3.14 -5.86 -3.05
CA GLU A 137 -3.99 -5.09 -2.14
C GLU A 137 -5.45 -5.53 -2.26
N THR A 138 -5.92 -6.19 -1.22
CA THR A 138 -7.32 -6.60 -1.08
C THR A 138 -8.17 -5.53 -0.43
N TRP A 139 -7.54 -4.55 0.19
CA TRP A 139 -8.18 -3.35 0.71
C TRP A 139 -7.24 -2.17 0.65
N ASN A 140 -7.56 -1.22 -0.21
CA ASN A 140 -6.89 0.08 -0.29
C ASN A 140 -7.83 1.17 0.24
N ARG A 141 -7.41 1.89 1.29
CA ARG A 141 -8.27 2.88 1.94
C ARG A 141 -8.73 4.01 1.03
N LYS A 142 -7.89 4.46 0.12
CA LYS A 142 -8.18 5.60 -0.79
C LYS A 142 -9.20 5.21 -1.87
N TYR A 143 -9.06 4.03 -2.47
CA TYR A 143 -9.89 3.58 -3.60
C TYR A 143 -11.07 2.72 -3.19
N ASP A 144 -10.90 1.81 -2.26
CA ASP A 144 -11.97 0.90 -1.81
C ASP A 144 -12.83 1.55 -0.70
N GLY A 145 -12.25 2.50 0.04
CA GLY A 145 -12.97 3.22 1.10
C GLY A 145 -13.01 2.44 2.42
N TRP A 146 -14.19 2.29 3.00
CA TRP A 146 -14.40 1.68 4.30
C TRP A 146 -14.61 0.15 4.25
N ALA A 147 -14.55 -0.45 3.08
CA ALA A 147 -14.72 -1.89 2.90
C ALA A 147 -13.69 -2.44 1.90
N PRO A 148 -13.33 -3.74 1.97
CA PRO A 148 -12.41 -4.36 1.04
C PRO A 148 -12.82 -4.26 -0.42
N SER A 149 -11.84 -4.39 -1.31
CA SER A 149 -12.05 -4.50 -2.75
C SER A 149 -12.97 -5.68 -3.09
N LYS A 150 -13.84 -5.48 -4.08
CA LYS A 150 -14.67 -6.54 -4.63
C LYS A 150 -14.00 -7.32 -5.76
N THR A 151 -12.95 -6.76 -6.35
CA THR A 151 -12.26 -7.33 -7.50
C THR A 151 -11.03 -8.14 -7.09
N ALA A 152 -10.38 -7.79 -6.00
CA ALA A 152 -9.18 -8.47 -5.52
C ALA A 152 -9.38 -9.97 -5.21
N PRO A 153 -10.50 -10.46 -4.67
CA PRO A 153 -10.66 -11.89 -4.39
C PRO A 153 -10.47 -12.77 -5.62
N ALA A 154 -11.00 -12.39 -6.79
CA ALA A 154 -10.84 -13.16 -8.02
C ALA A 154 -9.37 -13.23 -8.48
N LEU A 155 -8.61 -12.14 -8.30
CA LEU A 155 -7.17 -12.12 -8.58
C LEU A 155 -6.39 -13.01 -7.61
N MET A 156 -6.79 -13.03 -6.34
CA MET A 156 -6.15 -13.85 -5.31
C MET A 156 -6.30 -15.35 -5.60
N GLU A 157 -7.47 -15.80 -6.08
CA GLU A 157 -7.73 -17.19 -6.40
C GLU A 157 -6.80 -17.71 -7.51
N THR A 158 -6.43 -16.86 -8.45
CA THR A 158 -5.62 -17.24 -9.62
C THR A 158 -4.13 -17.01 -9.44
N SER A 159 -3.73 -16.07 -8.55
CA SER A 159 -2.35 -15.62 -8.46
C SER A 159 -1.51 -16.31 -7.38
N GLY A 160 -2.13 -16.95 -6.38
CA GLY A 160 -1.41 -17.45 -5.21
C GLY A 160 -0.69 -16.35 -4.39
N ALA A 161 -0.94 -15.06 -4.70
CA ALA A 161 -0.40 -13.92 -3.96
C ALA A 161 -0.97 -13.86 -2.54
N ILE A 162 -0.29 -13.20 -1.62
CA ILE A 162 -0.84 -12.96 -0.28
C ILE A 162 -1.79 -11.75 -0.30
N PRO A 163 -2.84 -11.74 0.53
CA PRO A 163 -3.66 -10.55 0.72
C PRO A 163 -2.84 -9.45 1.41
N PHE A 164 -2.89 -8.26 0.83
CA PHE A 164 -2.21 -7.07 1.36
C PHE A 164 -3.23 -5.97 1.65
N VAL A 165 -2.92 -5.04 2.55
CA VAL A 165 -3.75 -3.85 2.80
C VAL A 165 -2.90 -2.61 2.79
N GLY A 166 -3.43 -1.53 2.20
CA GLY A 166 -2.75 -0.26 2.08
C GLY A 166 -3.65 0.92 2.42
N LEU A 167 -3.04 1.99 2.89
CA LEU A 167 -3.73 3.24 3.19
C LEU A 167 -3.82 4.15 1.97
N ASP A 168 -2.82 4.10 1.09
CA ASP A 168 -2.58 5.07 0.04
C ASP A 168 -2.67 6.50 0.62
N PHE A 169 -1.91 6.65 1.73
CA PHE A 169 -2.03 7.81 2.60
C PHE A 169 -1.31 9.01 2.00
N HIS A 170 -2.07 10.06 1.71
CA HIS A 170 -1.58 11.37 1.28
C HIS A 170 -2.04 12.46 2.26
N THR A 171 -3.20 12.26 2.86
CA THR A 171 -3.82 13.20 3.79
C THR A 171 -4.52 12.46 4.92
N GLU A 172 -4.93 13.19 5.96
CA GLU A 172 -5.65 12.62 7.10
C GLU A 172 -6.93 11.84 6.72
N ARG A 173 -7.50 12.11 5.55
CA ARG A 173 -8.71 11.41 5.06
C ARG A 173 -8.50 9.92 4.81
N GLN A 174 -7.25 9.49 4.52
CA GLN A 174 -6.88 8.09 4.37
C GLN A 174 -6.50 7.42 5.69
N SER A 175 -6.48 8.19 6.78
CA SER A 175 -6.22 7.64 8.11
C SER A 175 -7.31 6.61 8.47
N PHE A 176 -6.92 5.34 8.63
CA PHE A 176 -7.86 4.25 8.87
C PHE A 176 -7.15 3.10 9.62
N PRO A 177 -7.82 2.32 10.43
CA PRO A 177 -7.21 1.21 11.19
C PRO A 177 -6.99 -0.03 10.33
N LEU A 178 -6.20 0.12 9.26
CA LEU A 178 -5.67 -0.96 8.43
C LEU A 178 -4.17 -1.08 8.67
N ALA A 179 -3.68 -2.29 8.79
CA ALA A 179 -2.27 -2.61 8.92
C ALA A 179 -1.97 -4.02 8.40
N MET A 180 -0.72 -4.27 8.04
CA MET A 180 -0.19 -5.63 7.97
C MET A 180 0.35 -6.00 9.34
N ALA A 181 -0.01 -7.18 9.83
CA ALA A 181 0.68 -7.80 10.96
C ALA A 181 1.85 -8.60 10.44
N LEU A 182 3.02 -8.38 11.00
CA LEU A 182 4.26 -9.08 10.67
C LEU A 182 4.65 -9.94 11.87
N ASP A 183 4.81 -11.24 11.66
CA ASP A 183 5.27 -12.16 12.70
C ASP A 183 6.80 -12.25 12.66
N MET A 184 7.44 -11.45 13.49
CA MET A 184 8.88 -11.26 13.52
C MET A 184 9.50 -11.92 14.74
N ASP A 185 10.64 -12.57 14.56
CA ASP A 185 11.42 -13.18 15.64
C ASP A 185 12.41 -12.19 16.27
N GLU A 186 12.81 -11.17 15.50
CA GLU A 186 13.85 -10.22 15.83
C GLU A 186 13.35 -8.77 15.80
N LYS A 187 14.20 -7.84 16.23
CA LYS A 187 13.95 -6.41 16.12
C LYS A 187 13.74 -6.02 14.66
N ALA A 188 12.79 -5.12 14.41
CA ALA A 188 12.48 -4.63 13.08
C ALA A 188 13.71 -3.96 12.44
N SER A 189 14.11 -4.47 11.29
CA SER A 189 15.04 -3.91 10.32
C SER A 189 14.42 -4.06 8.93
N GLU A 190 14.92 -3.36 7.93
CA GLU A 190 14.44 -3.51 6.56
C GLU A 190 14.54 -4.97 6.11
N GLU A 191 15.66 -5.63 6.38
CA GLU A 191 15.90 -7.02 6.02
C GLU A 191 14.90 -7.97 6.71
N THR A 192 14.69 -7.83 8.02
CA THR A 192 13.74 -8.70 8.77
C THR A 192 12.30 -8.48 8.33
N VAL A 193 11.90 -7.25 7.98
CA VAL A 193 10.59 -6.94 7.39
C VAL A 193 10.44 -7.62 6.03
N LEU A 194 11.40 -7.45 5.13
CA LEU A 194 11.35 -8.06 3.80
C LEU A 194 11.38 -9.60 3.87
N ASN A 195 12.15 -10.17 4.78
CA ASN A 195 12.17 -11.61 5.01
C ASN A 195 10.82 -12.13 5.52
N CYS A 196 10.21 -11.40 6.46
CA CYS A 196 8.87 -11.72 6.97
C CYS A 196 7.83 -11.73 5.83
N LEU A 197 7.89 -10.76 4.92
CA LEU A 197 7.03 -10.71 3.74
C LEU A 197 7.30 -11.89 2.79
N ARG A 198 8.56 -12.15 2.42
CA ARG A 198 8.94 -13.24 1.50
C ARG A 198 8.57 -14.62 2.04
N THR A 199 8.70 -14.83 3.34
CA THR A 199 8.32 -16.08 4.01
C THR A 199 6.82 -16.17 4.34
N ARG A 200 6.02 -15.16 3.90
CA ARG A 200 4.58 -15.08 4.11
C ARG A 200 4.15 -15.12 5.59
N ARG A 201 5.03 -14.69 6.50
CA ARG A 201 4.76 -14.55 7.92
C ARG A 201 4.10 -13.20 8.21
N CYS A 202 3.07 -12.89 7.45
CA CYS A 202 2.32 -11.64 7.54
C CYS A 202 0.86 -11.87 7.14
N HIS A 203 -0.02 -11.05 7.70
CA HIS A 203 -1.45 -11.09 7.35
C HIS A 203 -2.10 -9.71 7.55
N PRO A 204 -3.16 -9.41 6.77
CA PRO A 204 -3.85 -8.14 6.88
C PRO A 204 -4.73 -8.07 8.14
N ARG A 205 -4.78 -6.88 8.74
CA ARG A 205 -5.63 -6.56 9.88
C ARG A 205 -6.47 -5.31 9.63
N ALA A 206 -7.66 -5.31 10.19
CA ALA A 206 -8.51 -4.14 10.28
C ALA A 206 -9.03 -4.00 11.72
N PHE A 207 -9.05 -2.79 12.25
CA PHE A 207 -9.51 -2.52 13.63
C PHE A 207 -8.77 -3.36 14.69
N GLY A 208 -7.50 -3.70 14.45
CA GLY A 208 -6.69 -4.51 15.33
C GLY A 208 -6.93 -6.03 15.23
N LEU A 209 -7.88 -6.49 14.40
CA LEU A 209 -8.25 -7.90 14.25
C LEU A 209 -7.83 -8.44 12.88
N PRO A 210 -7.45 -9.72 12.75
CA PRO A 210 -7.20 -10.34 11.45
C PRO A 210 -8.42 -10.27 10.53
N LEU A 211 -8.24 -9.98 9.24
CA LEU A 211 -9.35 -9.86 8.28
C LEU A 211 -10.13 -11.17 8.06
N ASN A 212 -9.49 -12.31 8.31
CA ASN A 212 -10.12 -13.62 8.21
C ASN A 212 -10.92 -14.01 9.47
N GLU A 213 -10.87 -13.20 10.54
CA GLU A 213 -11.59 -13.50 11.78
C GLU A 213 -13.10 -13.34 11.57
N SER A 214 -13.87 -14.26 12.17
CA SER A 214 -15.33 -14.36 12.00
C SER A 214 -16.05 -13.07 12.41
N LEU A 215 -15.55 -12.37 13.43
CA LEU A 215 -16.10 -11.11 13.89
C LEU A 215 -15.95 -10.02 12.81
N VAL A 216 -14.75 -9.84 12.28
CA VAL A 216 -14.47 -8.86 11.21
C VAL A 216 -15.32 -9.18 9.98
N ARG A 217 -15.40 -10.44 9.55
CA ARG A 217 -16.21 -10.87 8.40
C ARG A 217 -17.69 -10.53 8.55
N LYS A 218 -18.25 -10.56 9.76
CA LYS A 218 -19.64 -10.15 10.02
C LYS A 218 -19.85 -8.66 9.86
N PHE A 219 -18.85 -7.82 10.14
CA PHE A 219 -18.95 -6.36 10.00
C PHE A 219 -18.66 -5.85 8.59
N LEU A 220 -17.93 -6.59 7.75
CA LEU A 220 -17.60 -6.16 6.38
C LEU A 220 -18.82 -5.78 5.52
N PRO A 221 -19.96 -6.51 5.54
CA PRO A 221 -21.16 -6.12 4.80
C PRO A 221 -21.73 -4.77 5.26
N VAL A 222 -21.70 -4.52 6.59
CA VAL A 222 -22.19 -3.25 7.17
C VAL A 222 -21.31 -2.09 6.72
N LEU A 223 -19.97 -2.27 6.79
CA LEU A 223 -19.02 -1.30 6.27
C LEU A 223 -19.22 -1.05 4.77
N GLY A 224 -19.50 -2.10 4.00
CA GLY A 224 -19.79 -1.99 2.58
C GLY A 224 -21.06 -1.21 2.29
N MET A 225 -22.12 -1.37 3.12
CA MET A 225 -23.33 -0.56 3.02
C MET A 225 -23.05 0.90 3.38
N ALA A 226 -22.37 1.16 4.47
CA ALA A 226 -21.99 2.50 4.91
C ALA A 226 -21.16 3.24 3.83
N GLU A 227 -20.18 2.55 3.22
CA GLU A 227 -19.39 3.12 2.13
C GLU A 227 -20.22 3.45 0.90
N ARG A 228 -21.16 2.58 0.51
CA ARG A 228 -22.08 2.87 -0.60
C ARG A 228 -22.91 4.12 -0.32
N SER A 229 -23.51 4.22 0.87
CA SER A 229 -24.30 5.39 1.29
C SER A 229 -23.47 6.66 1.28
N ARG A 230 -22.23 6.61 1.80
CA ARG A 230 -21.29 7.73 1.78
C ARG A 230 -20.97 8.18 0.34
N ARG A 231 -20.71 7.24 -0.58
CA ARG A 231 -20.42 7.55 -2.00
C ARG A 231 -21.63 8.16 -2.69
N MET A 232 -22.83 7.66 -2.42
CA MET A 232 -24.07 8.22 -2.96
C MET A 232 -24.28 9.67 -2.47
N ALA A 233 -24.17 9.92 -1.17
CA ALA A 233 -24.29 11.25 -0.60
C ALA A 233 -23.25 12.23 -1.18
N ALA A 234 -21.99 11.79 -1.32
CA ALA A 234 -20.94 12.60 -1.95
C ALA A 234 -21.19 12.88 -3.43
N SER A 235 -21.83 11.96 -4.15
CA SER A 235 -22.24 12.15 -5.55
C SER A 235 -23.35 13.20 -5.67
N VAL A 236 -24.39 13.10 -4.85
CA VAL A 236 -25.49 14.08 -4.82
C VAL A 236 -24.96 15.48 -4.48
N ALA A 237 -24.10 15.61 -3.44
CA ALA A 237 -23.52 16.88 -3.07
C ALA A 237 -22.64 17.52 -4.16
N ARG A 238 -21.99 16.72 -5.01
CA ARG A 238 -21.24 17.23 -6.18
C ARG A 238 -22.18 17.77 -7.25
N HIS A 239 -23.23 17.05 -7.59
CA HIS A 239 -24.22 17.50 -8.59
C HIS A 239 -24.92 18.79 -8.14
N SER A 240 -25.32 18.88 -6.88
CA SER A 240 -25.97 20.10 -6.35
C SER A 240 -25.06 21.34 -6.43
N ARG A 241 -23.75 21.18 -6.25
CA ARG A 241 -22.78 22.31 -6.37
C ARG A 241 -22.54 22.76 -7.81
N VAL A 242 -22.72 21.89 -8.79
CA VAL A 242 -22.63 22.25 -10.22
C VAL A 242 -23.85 23.09 -10.61
N PHE A 243 -25.05 22.70 -10.18
CA PHE A 243 -26.28 23.47 -10.47
C PHE A 243 -26.37 24.80 -9.72
N ALA A 244 -25.67 24.97 -8.59
CA ALA A 244 -25.65 26.24 -7.86
C ALA A 244 -24.64 27.27 -8.42
N ARG A 245 -23.84 26.91 -9.40
CA ARG A 245 -22.83 27.76 -10.05
C ARG A 245 -23.16 28.08 -11.51
N SER A 246 -24.23 27.51 -12.06
CA SER A 246 -24.85 27.87 -13.34
C SER A 246 -26.00 28.84 -13.13
#